data_c203c73801936e1fd165b41fcd20551c
#
_entry.id   c203c73801936e1fd165b41fcd20551c
#
_cell.length_a   1.000
_cell.length_b   1.000
_cell.length_c   1.000
_cell.angle_alpha   90.00
_cell.angle_beta   90.00
_cell.angle_gamma   90.00
#
_symmetry.space_group_name_H-M   'P 1'
#
loop_
_entity.id
_entity.type
_entity.pdbx_description
1 polymer ?
#
loop_
_entity_poly.entity_id
_entity_poly.type
_entity_poly.pdbx_seq_one_letter_code
_entity_poly.pdbx_strand_id
1 'polypeptide(L)'
;CHQLENNSRGFYFYTELFPALMQGDRVEESVLSALDRVNARLSEFDVVAIIRGGGATSDLSGFDTYLLAAACAQFPLPIITGIGHERDDTVLDSVAHTRVKTPTAAAEFLIDLMNNVADELEMLVSRLHEGVRNLLQQEQRKLSVCKNRIPSVSYRCISDAKMALLTARKDVVQAVTSYLSRYRHRLELLQQRLVDASPEKLLARGYSITLKDGKVVKNVG
;
A
#
# COMPACT_ATOMS: atom_id res chain seq x y z
N CYS A 1 21.26 -38.79 10.65
CA CYS A 1 20.85 -37.92 11.75
C CYS A 1 21.78 -36.73 11.95
N HIS A 2 23.12 -36.93 12.03
CA HIS A 2 24.06 -35.84 12.31
C HIS A 2 23.95 -34.63 11.36
N GLN A 3 23.68 -34.82 10.08
CA GLN A 3 23.52 -33.76 9.08
C GLN A 3 22.19 -32.97 9.27
N LEU A 4 21.12 -33.65 9.66
CA LEU A 4 19.84 -33.00 10.00
C LEU A 4 19.95 -32.17 11.30
N GLU A 5 20.74 -32.66 12.29
CA GLU A 5 20.96 -31.98 13.56
C GLU A 5 21.84 -30.73 13.43
N ASN A 6 22.80 -30.74 12.48
CA ASN A 6 23.81 -29.69 12.28
C ASN A 6 23.56 -28.94 10.94
N ASN A 7 22.30 -28.60 10.62
CA ASN A 7 22.02 -27.81 9.44
C ASN A 7 22.32 -26.30 9.67
N SER A 8 22.68 -25.60 8.60
CA SER A 8 23.17 -24.22 8.65
C SER A 8 22.14 -23.20 9.13
N ARG A 9 20.83 -23.49 8.99
CA ARG A 9 19.73 -22.60 9.39
C ARG A 9 19.11 -22.96 10.75
N GLY A 10 19.60 -24.01 11.40
CA GLY A 10 19.12 -24.42 12.72
C GLY A 10 17.70 -24.99 12.74
N PHE A 11 17.25 -25.60 11.64
CA PHE A 11 15.98 -26.32 11.63
C PHE A 11 16.03 -27.53 12.56
N TYR A 12 14.96 -27.76 13.29
CA TYR A 12 14.81 -28.90 14.16
C TYR A 12 14.10 -30.04 13.43
N PHE A 13 14.78 -31.21 13.32
CA PHE A 13 14.22 -32.43 12.78
C PHE A 13 14.10 -33.46 13.90
N TYR A 14 12.92 -33.90 14.20
CA TYR A 14 12.70 -35.01 15.14
C TYR A 14 12.82 -36.31 14.35
N THR A 15 13.84 -37.09 14.65
CA THR A 15 14.10 -38.34 13.93
C THR A 15 13.95 -39.54 14.85
N GLU A 16 13.19 -40.56 14.40
CA GLU A 16 13.05 -41.84 15.06
C GLU A 16 13.55 -42.94 14.13
N LEU A 17 14.34 -43.86 14.67
CA LEU A 17 14.90 -44.97 13.90
C LEU A 17 14.05 -46.22 14.06
N PHE A 18 13.51 -46.72 12.97
CA PHE A 18 12.88 -48.04 12.88
C PHE A 18 13.87 -49.04 12.22
N PRO A 19 14.53 -49.85 13.02
CA PRO A 19 15.54 -50.77 12.45
C PRO A 19 14.86 -51.83 11.58
N ALA A 20 15.42 -52.04 10.39
CA ALA A 20 15.01 -53.07 9.44
C ALA A 20 16.27 -53.76 8.84
N LEU A 21 16.13 -55.00 8.44
CA LEU A 21 17.15 -55.70 7.70
C LEU A 21 17.21 -55.13 6.26
N MET A 22 18.42 -54.74 5.84
CA MET A 22 18.64 -54.12 4.52
C MET A 22 19.38 -55.03 3.55
N GLN A 23 19.56 -56.32 3.91
CA GLN A 23 20.23 -57.34 3.09
C GLN A 23 19.67 -58.73 3.35
N GLY A 24 19.67 -59.59 2.30
CA GLY A 24 19.21 -60.99 2.34
C GLY A 24 17.71 -61.15 2.15
N ASP A 25 17.24 -62.40 2.17
CA ASP A 25 15.89 -62.82 1.78
C ASP A 25 14.76 -62.25 2.66
N ARG A 26 15.06 -61.70 3.85
CA ARG A 26 14.04 -61.17 4.78
C ARG A 26 13.95 -59.62 4.77
N VAL A 27 14.48 -58.97 3.76
CA VAL A 27 14.40 -57.52 3.62
C VAL A 27 12.93 -57.06 3.53
N GLU A 28 12.15 -57.68 2.65
CA GLU A 28 10.72 -57.38 2.44
C GLU A 28 9.95 -57.43 3.77
N GLU A 29 9.97 -58.58 4.45
CA GLU A 29 9.25 -58.76 5.71
C GLU A 29 9.66 -57.74 6.76
N SER A 30 10.97 -57.49 6.89
CA SER A 30 11.53 -56.57 7.88
C SER A 30 11.13 -55.11 7.63
N VAL A 31 11.15 -54.66 6.35
CA VAL A 31 10.77 -53.29 5.98
C VAL A 31 9.25 -53.11 6.11
N LEU A 32 8.46 -54.10 5.68
CA LEU A 32 6.98 -54.06 5.87
C LEU A 32 6.62 -53.95 7.36
N SER A 33 7.26 -54.77 8.23
CA SER A 33 7.04 -54.68 9.68
C SER A 33 7.47 -53.31 10.25
N ALA A 34 8.48 -52.67 9.71
CA ALA A 34 8.87 -51.32 10.12
C ALA A 34 7.82 -50.30 9.67
N LEU A 35 7.32 -50.41 8.44
CA LEU A 35 6.25 -49.56 7.92
C LEU A 35 4.96 -49.70 8.70
N ASP A 36 4.56 -50.90 9.11
CA ASP A 36 3.41 -51.15 9.96
C ASP A 36 3.51 -50.43 11.31
N ARG A 37 4.71 -50.44 11.92
CA ARG A 37 4.98 -49.70 13.15
C ARG A 37 4.85 -48.19 12.99
N VAL A 38 5.29 -47.63 11.85
CA VAL A 38 5.10 -46.23 11.52
C VAL A 38 3.61 -45.95 11.27
N ASN A 39 2.92 -46.85 10.55
CA ASN A 39 1.52 -46.72 10.24
C ASN A 39 0.63 -46.67 11.50
N ALA A 40 1.01 -47.40 12.55
CA ALA A 40 0.34 -47.36 13.84
C ALA A 40 0.42 -46.01 14.56
N ARG A 41 1.36 -45.14 14.14
CA ARG A 41 1.67 -43.82 14.75
C ARG A 41 1.76 -42.70 13.70
N LEU A 42 0.94 -42.74 12.66
CA LEU A 42 0.97 -41.82 11.51
C LEU A 42 0.96 -40.34 11.90
N SER A 43 0.25 -39.98 12.96
CA SER A 43 0.10 -38.58 13.39
C SER A 43 1.38 -37.98 13.99
N GLU A 44 2.40 -38.81 14.24
CA GLU A 44 3.67 -38.36 14.82
C GLU A 44 4.78 -38.10 13.79
N PHE A 45 4.52 -38.47 12.51
CA PHE A 45 5.52 -38.41 11.45
C PHE A 45 4.99 -37.63 10.25
N ASP A 46 5.86 -36.90 9.57
CA ASP A 46 5.58 -36.14 8.35
C ASP A 46 6.13 -36.84 7.10
N VAL A 47 7.20 -37.63 7.25
CA VAL A 47 7.91 -38.30 6.16
C VAL A 47 8.59 -39.57 6.65
N VAL A 48 8.69 -40.55 5.75
CA VAL A 48 9.46 -41.78 5.99
C VAL A 48 10.65 -41.81 5.07
N ALA A 49 11.83 -42.07 5.62
CA ALA A 49 13.04 -42.24 4.83
C ALA A 49 13.56 -43.70 4.92
N ILE A 50 13.51 -44.42 3.83
CA ILE A 50 14.08 -45.77 3.70
C ILE A 50 15.51 -45.62 3.15
N ILE A 51 16.50 -45.73 4.05
CA ILE A 51 17.87 -45.46 3.70
C ILE A 51 18.75 -46.67 4.02
N ARG A 52 19.75 -46.88 3.18
CA ARG A 52 20.75 -47.93 3.37
C ARG A 52 22.12 -47.30 3.45
N GLY A 53 22.90 -47.67 4.48
CA GLY A 53 24.30 -47.30 4.56
C GLY A 53 25.17 -48.01 3.49
N GLY A 54 26.26 -47.37 3.10
CA GLY A 54 27.20 -47.92 2.11
C GLY A 54 27.79 -49.24 2.57
N GLY A 55 27.61 -50.30 1.80
CA GLY A 55 28.22 -51.61 1.93
C GLY A 55 28.52 -52.15 0.53
N ALA A 56 29.37 -53.17 0.43
CA ALA A 56 29.74 -53.79 -0.86
C ALA A 56 28.51 -54.10 -1.72
N THR A 57 28.66 -54.11 -3.02
CA THR A 57 27.67 -54.47 -4.04
C THR A 57 26.87 -55.70 -3.60
N SER A 58 25.82 -55.48 -2.84
CA SER A 58 24.99 -56.53 -2.28
C SER A 58 23.68 -56.56 -3.02
N ASP A 59 23.14 -57.72 -3.09
CA ASP A 59 21.86 -58.03 -3.72
C ASP A 59 20.76 -57.03 -3.23
N LEU A 60 20.20 -56.28 -4.17
CA LEU A 60 19.10 -55.37 -3.97
C LEU A 60 17.74 -56.01 -4.27
N SER A 61 17.73 -57.29 -4.64
CA SER A 61 16.54 -58.05 -5.03
C SER A 61 15.40 -58.01 -3.98
N GLY A 62 15.78 -57.89 -2.70
CA GLY A 62 14.82 -57.75 -1.60
C GLY A 62 13.95 -56.45 -1.65
N PHE A 63 14.40 -55.44 -2.43
CA PHE A 63 13.67 -54.19 -2.65
C PHE A 63 12.87 -54.20 -3.98
N ASP A 64 13.02 -55.25 -4.77
CA ASP A 64 12.32 -55.40 -6.08
C ASP A 64 11.05 -56.26 -5.98
N THR A 65 10.47 -56.37 -4.80
CA THR A 65 9.28 -57.16 -4.57
C THR A 65 8.01 -56.37 -4.73
N TYR A 66 7.00 -57.04 -5.29
CA TYR A 66 5.66 -56.42 -5.49
C TYR A 66 5.00 -55.97 -4.22
N LEU A 67 5.09 -56.75 -3.14
CA LEU A 67 4.42 -56.47 -1.89
C LEU A 67 5.00 -55.19 -1.22
N LEU A 68 6.34 -55.07 -1.21
CA LEU A 68 6.99 -53.89 -0.67
C LEU A 68 6.69 -52.65 -1.52
N ALA A 69 6.75 -52.75 -2.83
CA ALA A 69 6.42 -51.65 -3.74
C ALA A 69 4.96 -51.21 -3.57
N ALA A 70 4.02 -52.16 -3.52
CA ALA A 70 2.60 -51.85 -3.29
C ALA A 70 2.33 -51.17 -1.93
N ALA A 71 2.97 -51.65 -0.87
CA ALA A 71 2.87 -51.05 0.46
C ALA A 71 3.42 -49.61 0.47
N CYS A 72 4.56 -49.37 -0.15
CA CYS A 72 5.14 -48.02 -0.26
C CYS A 72 4.33 -47.07 -1.13
N ALA A 73 3.79 -47.55 -2.26
CA ALA A 73 2.95 -46.74 -3.15
C ALA A 73 1.61 -46.33 -2.49
N GLN A 74 1.09 -47.12 -1.56
CA GLN A 74 -0.18 -46.86 -0.84
C GLN A 74 0.05 -46.24 0.53
N PHE A 75 1.31 -46.00 0.93
CA PHE A 75 1.60 -45.47 2.26
C PHE A 75 1.11 -44.02 2.41
N PRO A 76 0.43 -43.65 3.51
CA PRO A 76 -0.18 -42.34 3.66
C PRO A 76 0.83 -41.17 3.75
N LEU A 77 2.06 -41.45 4.19
CA LEU A 77 3.13 -40.44 4.27
C LEU A 77 4.06 -40.56 3.05
N PRO A 78 4.67 -39.45 2.60
CA PRO A 78 5.66 -39.49 1.54
C PRO A 78 6.88 -40.31 1.96
N ILE A 79 7.28 -41.24 1.07
CA ILE A 79 8.45 -42.08 1.30
C ILE A 79 9.61 -41.56 0.45
N ILE A 80 10.75 -41.36 1.10
CA ILE A 80 12.03 -41.01 0.46
C ILE A 80 12.90 -42.27 0.49
N THR A 81 13.40 -42.68 -0.67
CA THR A 81 14.37 -43.82 -0.73
C THR A 81 15.78 -43.31 -0.96
N GLY A 82 16.73 -43.91 -0.26
CA GLY A 82 18.15 -43.68 -0.43
C GLY A 82 18.91 -45.00 -0.32
N ILE A 83 18.61 -45.96 -1.21
CA ILE A 83 19.00 -47.36 -1.13
C ILE A 83 20.12 -47.70 -2.09
N GLY A 84 20.07 -47.17 -3.33
CA GLY A 84 20.87 -47.58 -4.46
C GLY A 84 21.94 -46.61 -4.93
N HIS A 85 22.87 -47.09 -5.74
CA HIS A 85 23.82 -46.30 -6.51
C HIS A 85 23.26 -46.03 -7.91
N GLU A 86 23.93 -45.16 -8.69
CA GLU A 86 23.50 -44.66 -10.02
C GLU A 86 23.16 -45.75 -11.07
N ARG A 87 23.55 -47.00 -10.86
CA ARG A 87 23.38 -48.07 -11.83
C ARG A 87 22.36 -49.15 -11.46
N ASP A 88 21.83 -49.11 -10.25
CA ASP A 88 20.96 -50.17 -9.73
C ASP A 88 19.66 -49.54 -9.18
N ASP A 89 18.74 -49.27 -10.09
CA ASP A 89 17.40 -48.78 -9.75
C ASP A 89 16.55 -49.94 -9.23
N THR A 90 15.95 -49.79 -8.07
CA THR A 90 14.99 -50.74 -7.52
C THR A 90 13.57 -50.39 -7.89
N VAL A 91 12.66 -51.38 -7.90
CA VAL A 91 11.22 -51.13 -8.06
C VAL A 91 10.71 -50.23 -6.95
N LEU A 92 11.26 -50.34 -5.73
CA LEU A 92 10.92 -49.46 -4.64
C LEU A 92 11.27 -47.99 -4.92
N ASP A 93 12.45 -47.73 -5.53
CA ASP A 93 12.85 -46.38 -5.93
C ASP A 93 11.89 -45.75 -6.97
N SER A 94 11.31 -46.60 -7.84
CA SER A 94 10.37 -46.16 -8.85
C SER A 94 8.98 -45.78 -8.33
N VAL A 95 8.57 -46.32 -7.18
CA VAL A 95 7.27 -46.05 -6.54
C VAL A 95 7.35 -45.08 -5.41
N ALA A 96 8.56 -44.79 -4.89
CA ALA A 96 8.77 -43.85 -3.83
C ALA A 96 8.39 -42.43 -4.26
N HIS A 97 7.95 -41.59 -3.31
CA HIS A 97 7.65 -40.19 -3.56
C HIS A 97 8.88 -39.42 -4.07
N THR A 98 10.02 -39.68 -3.46
CA THR A 98 11.30 -39.06 -3.85
C THR A 98 12.41 -40.08 -3.74
N ARG A 99 13.18 -40.21 -4.80
CA ARG A 99 14.38 -41.03 -4.86
C ARG A 99 15.62 -40.16 -4.68
N VAL A 100 16.53 -40.58 -3.83
CA VAL A 100 17.86 -40.00 -3.69
C VAL A 100 18.93 -41.07 -3.70
N LYS A 101 20.15 -40.67 -4.02
CA LYS A 101 21.25 -41.65 -4.22
C LYS A 101 21.87 -42.17 -2.94
N THR A 102 21.82 -41.38 -1.87
CA THR A 102 22.55 -41.68 -0.62
C THR A 102 21.73 -41.20 0.59
N PRO A 103 22.00 -41.76 1.79
CA PRO A 103 21.43 -41.24 3.03
C PRO A 103 21.74 -39.76 3.30
N THR A 104 22.89 -39.28 2.85
CA THR A 104 23.30 -37.88 2.90
C THR A 104 22.41 -37.01 2.02
N ALA A 105 22.16 -37.45 0.77
CA ALA A 105 21.30 -36.75 -0.16
C ALA A 105 19.83 -36.70 0.35
N ALA A 106 19.38 -37.72 1.11
CA ALA A 106 18.06 -37.67 1.74
C ALA A 106 17.98 -36.57 2.81
N ALA A 107 19.02 -36.40 3.60
CA ALA A 107 19.10 -35.33 4.60
C ALA A 107 19.16 -33.94 3.91
N GLU A 108 19.99 -33.80 2.87
CA GLU A 108 20.06 -32.55 2.08
C GLU A 108 18.73 -32.20 1.46
N PHE A 109 18.04 -33.17 0.87
CA PHE A 109 16.70 -32.94 0.27
C PHE A 109 15.69 -32.39 1.31
N LEU A 110 15.67 -32.95 2.53
CA LEU A 110 14.80 -32.48 3.60
C LEU A 110 15.18 -31.07 4.08
N ILE A 111 16.47 -30.78 4.18
CA ILE A 111 16.96 -29.44 4.54
C ILE A 111 16.59 -28.43 3.45
N ASP A 112 16.76 -28.78 2.18
CA ASP A 112 16.43 -27.91 1.05
C ASP A 112 14.91 -27.64 0.96
N LEU A 113 14.09 -28.64 1.25
CA LEU A 113 12.64 -28.45 1.33
C LEU A 113 12.28 -27.40 2.38
N MET A 114 12.88 -27.48 3.58
CA MET A 114 12.67 -26.48 4.63
C MET A 114 13.25 -25.11 4.28
N ASN A 115 14.39 -25.07 3.60
CA ASN A 115 14.98 -23.84 3.10
C ASN A 115 14.04 -23.12 2.14
N ASN A 116 13.46 -23.84 1.17
CA ASN A 116 12.55 -23.27 0.20
C ASN A 116 11.33 -22.64 0.86
N VAL A 117 10.73 -23.32 1.86
CA VAL A 117 9.58 -22.79 2.62
C VAL A 117 9.96 -21.55 3.42
N ALA A 118 11.14 -21.58 4.07
CA ALA A 118 11.64 -20.43 4.84
C ALA A 118 11.92 -19.22 3.95
N ASP A 119 12.54 -19.43 2.78
CA ASP A 119 12.82 -18.37 1.80
C ASP A 119 11.52 -17.74 1.24
N GLU A 120 10.51 -18.57 0.97
CA GLU A 120 9.20 -18.09 0.54
C GLU A 120 8.53 -17.22 1.61
N LEU A 121 8.63 -17.65 2.88
CA LEU A 121 8.10 -16.90 4.01
C LEU A 121 8.81 -15.55 4.18
N GLU A 122 10.15 -15.52 4.09
CA GLU A 122 10.95 -14.30 4.16
C GLU A 122 10.58 -13.34 3.01
N MET A 123 10.39 -13.87 1.82
CA MET A 123 9.95 -13.07 0.66
C MET A 123 8.55 -12.47 0.88
N LEU A 124 7.60 -13.23 1.42
CA LEU A 124 6.26 -12.74 1.75
C LEU A 124 6.30 -11.64 2.80
N VAL A 125 7.10 -11.81 3.86
CA VAL A 125 7.32 -10.78 4.90
C VAL A 125 7.90 -9.51 4.30
N SER A 126 8.91 -9.63 3.44
CA SER A 126 9.53 -8.50 2.77
C SER A 126 8.54 -7.73 1.88
N ARG A 127 7.74 -8.45 1.09
CA ARG A 127 6.68 -7.86 0.27
C ARG A 127 5.63 -7.13 1.09
N LEU A 128 5.25 -7.70 2.24
CA LEU A 128 4.32 -7.06 3.18
C LEU A 128 4.89 -5.74 3.72
N HIS A 129 6.15 -5.75 4.17
CA HIS A 129 6.84 -4.55 4.66
C HIS A 129 6.93 -3.45 3.59
N GLU A 130 7.28 -3.81 2.36
CA GLU A 130 7.31 -2.86 1.24
C GLU A 130 5.92 -2.28 0.94
N GLY A 131 4.90 -3.12 0.91
CA GLY A 131 3.51 -2.68 0.70
C GLY A 131 3.05 -1.68 1.74
N VAL A 132 3.27 -1.97 3.02
CA VAL A 132 2.94 -1.08 4.14
C VAL A 132 3.72 0.23 4.05
N ARG A 133 5.03 0.18 3.78
CA ARG A 133 5.88 1.37 3.63
C ARG A 133 5.39 2.26 2.49
N ASN A 134 5.09 1.69 1.34
CA ASN A 134 4.58 2.42 0.18
C ASN A 134 3.24 3.10 0.48
N LEU A 135 2.33 2.39 1.14
CA LEU A 135 1.03 2.94 1.56
C LEU A 135 1.23 4.15 2.51
N LEU A 136 2.06 3.99 3.53
CA LEU A 136 2.35 5.07 4.50
C LEU A 136 2.97 6.29 3.81
N GLN A 137 3.92 6.08 2.90
CA GLN A 137 4.53 7.17 2.13
C GLN A 137 3.51 7.89 1.25
N GLN A 138 2.60 7.16 0.63
CA GLN A 138 1.54 7.75 -0.18
C GLN A 138 0.62 8.64 0.66
N GLU A 139 0.18 8.18 1.83
CA GLU A 139 -0.66 8.96 2.73
C GLU A 139 0.08 10.17 3.31
N GLN A 140 1.36 10.03 3.67
CA GLN A 140 2.20 11.15 4.11
C GLN A 140 2.35 12.21 3.01
N ARG A 141 2.51 11.82 1.74
CA ARG A 141 2.56 12.76 0.61
C ARG A 141 1.24 13.52 0.46
N LYS A 142 0.09 12.83 0.54
CA LYS A 142 -1.24 13.47 0.51
C LYS A 142 -1.38 14.49 1.63
N LEU A 143 -1.01 14.11 2.85
CA LEU A 143 -1.03 14.99 4.01
C LEU A 143 -0.12 16.22 3.83
N SER A 144 1.08 16.03 3.30
CA SER A 144 2.02 17.12 3.02
C SER A 144 1.47 18.11 1.98
N VAL A 145 0.85 17.60 0.92
CA VAL A 145 0.17 18.45 -0.09
C VAL A 145 -0.94 19.28 0.57
N CYS A 146 -1.80 18.67 1.38
CA CYS A 146 -2.84 19.41 2.11
C CYS A 146 -2.25 20.44 3.07
N LYS A 147 -1.24 20.09 3.84
CA LYS A 147 -0.54 20.99 4.76
C LYS A 147 0.01 22.23 4.05
N ASN A 148 0.53 22.09 2.85
CA ASN A 148 1.08 23.21 2.09
C ASN A 148 0.02 24.03 1.36
N ARG A 149 -1.07 23.38 0.88
CA ARG A 149 -2.14 24.08 0.14
C ARG A 149 -3.09 24.89 1.03
N ILE A 150 -3.40 24.41 2.23
CA ILE A 150 -4.34 25.11 3.12
C ILE A 150 -3.90 26.55 3.43
N PRO A 151 -2.65 26.79 3.88
CA PRO A 151 -2.20 28.18 4.14
C PRO A 151 -2.24 29.05 2.89
N SER A 152 -1.79 28.55 1.74
CA SER A 152 -1.76 29.36 0.50
C SER A 152 -3.14 29.76 0.01
N VAL A 153 -4.12 28.84 0.07
CA VAL A 153 -5.50 29.14 -0.29
C VAL A 153 -6.14 30.09 0.71
N SER A 154 -5.91 29.90 2.00
CA SER A 154 -6.42 30.79 3.05
C SER A 154 -5.88 32.21 2.93
N TYR A 155 -4.57 32.36 2.71
CA TYR A 155 -3.94 33.65 2.46
C TYR A 155 -4.54 34.37 1.24
N ARG A 156 -4.72 33.63 0.16
CA ARG A 156 -5.32 34.20 -1.06
C ARG A 156 -6.75 34.66 -0.81
N CYS A 157 -7.58 33.84 -0.19
CA CYS A 157 -8.97 34.18 0.12
C CYS A 157 -9.07 35.44 1.01
N ILE A 158 -8.23 35.52 2.06
CA ILE A 158 -8.19 36.69 2.95
C ILE A 158 -7.70 37.93 2.21
N SER A 159 -6.68 37.81 1.37
CA SER A 159 -6.15 38.91 0.55
C SER A 159 -7.20 39.45 -0.41
N ASP A 160 -7.89 38.58 -1.13
CA ASP A 160 -8.94 38.95 -2.09
C ASP A 160 -10.11 39.66 -1.36
N ALA A 161 -10.53 39.16 -0.21
CA ALA A 161 -11.57 39.78 0.60
C ALA A 161 -11.14 41.17 1.14
N LYS A 162 -9.89 41.33 1.58
CA LYS A 162 -9.36 42.63 2.00
C LYS A 162 -9.31 43.64 0.84
N MET A 163 -8.87 43.20 -0.34
CA MET A 163 -8.85 44.06 -1.52
C MET A 163 -10.25 44.50 -1.93
N ALA A 164 -11.22 43.59 -1.94
CA ALA A 164 -12.62 43.90 -2.22
C ALA A 164 -13.18 44.93 -1.23
N LEU A 165 -12.90 44.78 0.06
CA LEU A 165 -13.32 45.74 1.09
C LEU A 165 -12.71 47.13 0.91
N LEU A 166 -11.40 47.19 0.59
CA LEU A 166 -10.70 48.47 0.33
C LEU A 166 -11.28 49.18 -0.92
N THR A 167 -11.56 48.43 -1.96
CA THR A 167 -12.18 48.97 -3.17
C THR A 167 -13.59 49.50 -2.88
N ALA A 168 -14.42 48.72 -2.24
CA ALA A 168 -15.76 49.17 -1.84
C ALA A 168 -15.75 50.45 -0.97
N ARG A 169 -14.82 50.52 0.01
CA ARG A 169 -14.60 51.72 0.83
C ARG A 169 -14.24 52.93 -0.03
N LYS A 170 -13.30 52.76 -0.96
CA LYS A 170 -12.90 53.83 -1.87
C LYS A 170 -14.07 54.31 -2.73
N ASP A 171 -14.85 53.39 -3.29
CA ASP A 171 -15.99 53.69 -4.15
C ASP A 171 -17.07 54.47 -3.39
N VAL A 172 -17.39 54.09 -2.14
CA VAL A 172 -18.31 54.80 -1.26
C VAL A 172 -17.81 56.22 -0.99
N VAL A 173 -16.55 56.39 -0.59
CA VAL A 173 -15.98 57.72 -0.34
C VAL A 173 -16.03 58.60 -1.59
N GLN A 174 -15.68 58.05 -2.76
CA GLN A 174 -15.72 58.77 -4.01
C GLN A 174 -17.13 59.14 -4.43
N ALA A 175 -18.09 58.25 -4.27
CA ALA A 175 -19.48 58.50 -4.56
C ALA A 175 -20.06 59.64 -3.67
N VAL A 176 -19.80 59.58 -2.37
CA VAL A 176 -20.22 60.63 -1.41
C VAL A 176 -19.56 61.97 -1.74
N THR A 177 -18.26 61.99 -2.01
CA THR A 177 -17.55 63.22 -2.39
C THR A 177 -18.11 63.82 -3.67
N SER A 178 -18.33 63.01 -4.69
CA SER A 178 -18.95 63.46 -5.96
C SER A 178 -20.38 63.98 -5.78
N TYR A 179 -21.15 63.31 -4.94
CA TYR A 179 -22.50 63.73 -4.59
C TYR A 179 -22.51 65.13 -3.91
N LEU A 180 -21.69 65.31 -2.87
CA LEU A 180 -21.59 66.58 -2.16
C LEU A 180 -21.07 67.71 -3.06
N SER A 181 -20.07 67.44 -3.91
CA SER A 181 -19.55 68.42 -4.86
C SER A 181 -20.63 68.87 -5.86
N ARG A 182 -21.46 67.96 -6.38
CA ARG A 182 -22.57 68.29 -7.30
C ARG A 182 -23.61 69.20 -6.60
N TYR A 183 -23.94 68.92 -5.36
CA TYR A 183 -24.90 69.75 -4.64
C TYR A 183 -24.36 71.09 -4.26
N ARG A 184 -23.06 71.18 -3.88
CA ARG A 184 -22.37 72.47 -3.66
C ARG A 184 -22.40 73.32 -4.89
N HIS A 185 -22.02 72.78 -6.06
CA HIS A 185 -22.03 73.48 -7.31
C HIS A 185 -23.44 73.98 -7.68
N ARG A 186 -24.46 73.13 -7.45
CA ARG A 186 -25.85 73.56 -7.66
C ARG A 186 -26.28 74.69 -6.74
N LEU A 187 -25.86 74.68 -5.49
CA LEU A 187 -26.11 75.77 -4.55
C LEU A 187 -25.41 77.06 -4.99
N GLU A 188 -24.17 77.00 -5.39
CA GLU A 188 -23.42 78.14 -5.93
C GLU A 188 -24.11 78.77 -7.14
N LEU A 189 -24.54 77.93 -8.09
CA LEU A 189 -25.30 78.41 -9.25
C LEU A 189 -26.63 79.10 -8.88
N LEU A 190 -27.33 78.54 -7.89
CA LEU A 190 -28.61 79.14 -7.41
C LEU A 190 -28.33 80.46 -6.69
N GLN A 191 -27.27 80.57 -5.85
CA GLN A 191 -26.87 81.80 -5.22
C GLN A 191 -26.50 82.87 -6.29
N GLN A 192 -25.73 82.46 -7.29
CA GLN A 192 -25.38 83.38 -8.36
C GLN A 192 -26.57 83.90 -9.14
N ARG A 193 -27.59 83.05 -9.42
CA ARG A 193 -28.84 83.46 -10.05
C ARG A 193 -29.62 84.39 -9.17
N LEU A 194 -29.65 84.18 -7.86
CA LEU A 194 -30.29 85.10 -6.94
C LEU A 194 -29.62 86.50 -6.91
N VAL A 195 -28.28 86.48 -6.87
CA VAL A 195 -27.53 87.73 -6.94
C VAL A 195 -27.75 88.46 -8.29
N ASP A 196 -27.78 87.73 -9.40
CA ASP A 196 -27.97 88.29 -10.74
C ASP A 196 -29.41 88.80 -10.95
N ALA A 197 -30.36 88.22 -10.25
CA ALA A 197 -31.76 88.63 -10.29
C ALA A 197 -32.13 89.69 -9.21
N SER A 198 -31.12 90.15 -8.44
CA SER A 198 -31.41 91.20 -7.41
C SER A 198 -31.77 92.50 -8.07
N PRO A 199 -32.74 93.23 -7.51
CA PRO A 199 -33.14 94.51 -8.08
C PRO A 199 -32.04 95.51 -8.30
N GLU A 200 -31.07 95.50 -7.38
CA GLU A 200 -29.88 96.38 -7.43
C GLU A 200 -28.97 96.11 -8.63
N LYS A 201 -28.77 94.86 -8.99
CA LYS A 201 -27.98 94.50 -10.20
C LYS A 201 -28.73 94.69 -11.47
N LEU A 202 -30.09 94.48 -11.50
CA LEU A 202 -30.90 94.77 -12.62
C LEU A 202 -30.93 96.24 -12.93
N LEU A 203 -31.08 97.13 -11.94
CA LEU A 203 -30.96 98.56 -12.05
C LEU A 203 -29.61 99.03 -12.55
N ALA A 204 -28.51 98.47 -12.01
CA ALA A 204 -27.14 98.76 -12.46
C ALA A 204 -26.84 98.37 -13.93
N ARG A 205 -27.60 97.42 -14.53
CA ARG A 205 -27.54 97.04 -15.95
C ARG A 205 -28.42 97.91 -16.83
N GLY A 206 -29.05 98.94 -16.29
CA GLY A 206 -29.83 99.87 -17.07
C GLY A 206 -31.34 99.49 -17.18
N TYR A 207 -31.78 98.54 -16.43
CA TYR A 207 -33.21 98.27 -16.32
C TYR A 207 -33.86 99.29 -15.39
N SER A 208 -35.05 99.80 -15.73
CA SER A 208 -35.83 100.70 -14.92
C SER A 208 -37.07 99.97 -14.35
N ILE A 209 -37.45 100.34 -13.13
CA ILE A 209 -38.71 99.85 -12.51
C ILE A 209 -39.70 100.97 -12.68
N THR A 210 -40.70 100.75 -13.43
CA THR A 210 -41.80 101.70 -13.59
C THR A 210 -42.83 101.51 -12.49
N LEU A 211 -43.08 102.62 -11.73
CA LEU A 211 -44.07 102.62 -10.64
C LEU A 211 -45.28 103.50 -11.09
N LYS A 212 -46.46 102.98 -10.82
CA LYS A 212 -47.69 103.73 -10.91
C LYS A 212 -48.42 103.65 -9.57
N ASP A 213 -48.71 104.77 -8.93
CA ASP A 213 -49.32 104.86 -7.59
C ASP A 213 -48.55 104.03 -6.50
N GLY A 214 -47.17 104.00 -6.54
CA GLY A 214 -46.35 103.30 -5.60
C GLY A 214 -46.30 101.78 -5.79
N LYS A 215 -46.91 101.22 -6.83
CA LYS A 215 -46.92 99.77 -7.17
C LYS A 215 -46.18 99.54 -8.48
N VAL A 216 -45.35 98.45 -8.50
CA VAL A 216 -44.61 98.05 -9.66
C VAL A 216 -45.59 97.60 -10.79
N VAL A 217 -45.44 98.17 -11.96
CA VAL A 217 -46.23 97.77 -13.12
C VAL A 217 -45.66 96.52 -13.72
N LYS A 218 -46.40 95.40 -13.66
CA LYS A 218 -45.91 94.07 -14.11
C LYS A 218 -46.15 93.79 -15.58
N ASN A 219 -47.10 94.43 -16.18
CA ASN A 219 -47.46 94.34 -17.61
C ASN A 219 -47.82 95.71 -18.12
N VAL A 220 -47.25 96.10 -19.26
CA VAL A 220 -47.73 97.15 -20.11
C VAL A 220 -48.64 96.47 -21.13
N GLY A 221 -49.94 96.43 -20.94
CA GLY A 221 -50.89 95.99 -21.91
C GLY A 221 -50.94 96.94 -23.10
#